data_b90037b55a3f665c9a2cb86d46080159
#
_entry.id   b90037b55a3f665c9a2cb86d46080159
#
_cell.length_a   1.000
_cell.length_b   1.000
_cell.length_c   1.000
_cell.angle_alpha   90.00
_cell.angle_beta   90.00
_cell.angle_gamma   90.00
#
_symmetry.space_group_name_H-M   'P 1'
#
loop_
_entity.id
_entity.type
_entity.pdbx_description
1 polymer ?
#
loop_
_entity_poly.entity_id
_entity_poly.type
_entity_poly.pdbx_seq_one_letter_code
_entity_poly.pdbx_strand_id
1 'polypeptide(L)'
;MKYTKQDVLRLVQEEDVEFIRLQFTDIFGTMKNVAITSSQLEKALDNNCMFDGSSIEGFVRIEESDMYLYPDLDTLNVFPWRPQQGKVARLICDVYRPNREPFEGDPRYILKKVVKQAAELGYQFDVGPECEFFLYHTDDNGQPTTITHERAGYFDLGPMDLGENARRDMVLTLEDMGFEIEASHHEMAPAQHEIDFRYDEVLTTADNIMTFKLAVKTIAKRHGLHASFMPKPKTGINGSGMHINMSLSKDGKNIFADDCDPNGLSQEAYYFIGGLMRHVKGMCAITNPLVNSYKRLVPGFEAPVYIAWSGTNRSPLIRIPAERGEGTRIELRCPDPSANPYLVLAVCLAAGLDGIQKQIMPPAAVDRNIFNMTEEEILEEGIDVLPNNLLEAVYEMEKDELVKEVLGTHTSRRYIKAKKKEWAEYSRQVSGWELDQYLYRI
;
A
#
# COMPACT_ATOMS: atom_id res chain seq x y z
N MET A 1 -15.94 -15.61 -10.28
CA MET A 1 -14.79 -16.15 -11.03
C MET A 1 -14.94 -15.76 -12.50
N LYS A 2 -13.95 -15.04 -13.02
CA LYS A 2 -13.88 -14.63 -14.44
C LYS A 2 -13.41 -15.78 -15.34
N TYR A 3 -12.50 -16.61 -14.83
CA TYR A 3 -11.90 -17.73 -15.55
C TYR A 3 -12.09 -19.06 -14.83
N THR A 4 -12.33 -20.11 -15.62
CA THR A 4 -12.24 -21.51 -15.18
C THR A 4 -10.82 -22.06 -15.40
N LYS A 5 -10.49 -23.23 -14.80
CA LYS A 5 -9.22 -23.92 -15.10
C LYS A 5 -9.01 -24.14 -16.59
N GLN A 6 -10.07 -24.50 -17.32
CA GLN A 6 -10.01 -24.71 -18.77
C GLN A 6 -9.71 -23.42 -19.54
N ASP A 7 -10.30 -22.29 -19.11
CA ASP A 7 -10.02 -20.99 -19.73
C ASP A 7 -8.55 -20.60 -19.55
N VAL A 8 -7.99 -20.77 -18.33
CA VAL A 8 -6.58 -20.49 -18.08
C VAL A 8 -5.65 -21.34 -18.95
N LEU A 9 -5.92 -22.66 -19.05
CA LEU A 9 -5.12 -23.56 -19.88
C LEU A 9 -5.18 -23.16 -21.37
N ARG A 10 -6.38 -22.81 -21.86
CA ARG A 10 -6.59 -22.34 -23.24
C ARG A 10 -5.87 -21.03 -23.50
N LEU A 11 -6.03 -20.02 -22.63
CA LEU A 11 -5.39 -18.71 -22.79
C LEU A 11 -3.86 -18.79 -22.78
N VAL A 12 -3.29 -19.61 -21.92
CA VAL A 12 -1.84 -19.85 -21.87
C VAL A 12 -1.33 -20.44 -23.17
N GLN A 13 -2.10 -21.33 -23.81
CA GLN A 13 -1.75 -21.91 -25.11
C GLN A 13 -1.94 -20.90 -26.27
N GLU A 14 -3.08 -20.18 -26.31
CA GLU A 14 -3.37 -19.18 -27.35
C GLU A 14 -2.36 -18.02 -27.34
N GLU A 15 -1.90 -17.60 -26.14
CA GLU A 15 -0.94 -16.52 -25.95
C GLU A 15 0.53 -16.93 -26.06
N ASP A 16 0.84 -18.19 -26.40
CA ASP A 16 2.21 -18.73 -26.47
C ASP A 16 3.01 -18.50 -25.16
N VAL A 17 2.40 -18.75 -24.03
CA VAL A 17 3.03 -18.59 -22.72
C VAL A 17 3.82 -19.85 -22.39
N GLU A 18 5.13 -19.71 -22.16
CA GLU A 18 6.02 -20.81 -21.77
C GLU A 18 6.32 -20.84 -20.27
N PHE A 19 6.30 -19.68 -19.59
CA PHE A 19 6.59 -19.57 -18.17
C PHE A 19 5.45 -18.88 -17.42
N ILE A 20 5.09 -19.42 -16.25
CA ILE A 20 4.11 -18.83 -15.36
C ILE A 20 4.78 -18.50 -14.02
N ARG A 21 4.61 -17.29 -13.57
CA ARG A 21 5.02 -16.81 -12.25
C ARG A 21 3.88 -16.98 -11.27
N LEU A 22 4.02 -17.92 -10.34
CA LEU A 22 3.12 -18.07 -9.21
C LEU A 22 3.58 -17.07 -8.14
N GLN A 23 2.88 -15.95 -8.04
CA GLN A 23 3.24 -14.80 -7.20
C GLN A 23 2.50 -14.82 -5.87
N PHE A 24 3.18 -14.47 -4.81
CA PHE A 24 2.61 -14.26 -3.48
C PHE A 24 3.40 -13.18 -2.75
N THR A 25 2.93 -12.71 -1.59
CA THR A 25 3.55 -11.59 -0.87
C THR A 25 3.86 -12.00 0.56
N ASP A 26 5.06 -11.64 1.06
CA ASP A 26 5.40 -11.84 2.47
C ASP A 26 4.76 -10.76 3.37
N ILE A 27 4.88 -10.91 4.69
CA ILE A 27 4.25 -9.99 5.66
C ILE A 27 4.79 -8.55 5.57
N PHE A 28 5.93 -8.33 4.95
CA PHE A 28 6.54 -7.01 4.76
C PHE A 28 6.20 -6.36 3.42
N GLY A 29 5.35 -7.00 2.61
CA GLY A 29 4.95 -6.47 1.31
C GLY A 29 5.95 -6.76 0.19
N THR A 30 6.89 -7.68 0.38
CA THR A 30 7.80 -8.11 -0.68
C THR A 30 7.15 -9.18 -1.53
N MET A 31 7.03 -8.91 -2.84
CA MET A 31 6.54 -9.90 -3.79
C MET A 31 7.55 -11.03 -3.98
N LYS A 32 7.10 -12.25 -3.83
CA LYS A 32 7.84 -13.50 -4.08
C LYS A 32 7.21 -14.23 -5.25
N ASN A 33 7.94 -15.18 -5.85
CA ASN A 33 7.36 -16.06 -6.85
C ASN A 33 8.08 -17.39 -6.95
N VAL A 34 7.33 -18.40 -7.40
CA VAL A 34 7.86 -19.65 -7.96
C VAL A 34 7.56 -19.63 -9.46
N ALA A 35 8.58 -19.85 -10.30
CA ALA A 35 8.39 -19.94 -11.73
C ALA A 35 8.20 -21.40 -12.15
N ILE A 36 7.18 -21.66 -12.94
CA ILE A 36 6.91 -22.97 -13.54
C ILE A 36 6.84 -22.83 -15.07
N THR A 37 7.10 -23.94 -15.78
CA THR A 37 6.82 -24.02 -17.22
C THR A 37 5.34 -24.31 -17.47
N SER A 38 4.83 -23.98 -18.66
CA SER A 38 3.45 -24.26 -19.06
C SER A 38 3.06 -25.73 -18.91
N SER A 39 4.01 -26.66 -19.08
CA SER A 39 3.78 -28.10 -18.85
C SER A 39 3.46 -28.49 -17.41
N GLN A 40 3.79 -27.62 -16.42
CA GLN A 40 3.47 -27.83 -15.00
C GLN A 40 2.22 -27.07 -14.55
N LEU A 41 1.61 -26.28 -15.44
CA LEU A 41 0.47 -25.41 -15.10
C LEU A 41 -0.72 -26.21 -14.56
N GLU A 42 -1.07 -27.32 -15.20
CA GLU A 42 -2.21 -28.13 -14.77
C GLU A 42 -2.07 -28.60 -13.32
N LYS A 43 -0.87 -29.08 -12.95
CA LYS A 43 -0.54 -29.46 -11.57
C LYS A 43 -0.68 -28.27 -10.60
N ALA A 44 -0.27 -27.09 -10.99
CA ALA A 44 -0.39 -25.88 -10.19
C ALA A 44 -1.86 -25.47 -10.01
N LEU A 45 -2.67 -25.54 -11.07
CA LEU A 45 -4.11 -25.25 -11.02
C LEU A 45 -4.91 -26.29 -10.21
N ASP A 46 -4.34 -27.47 -9.97
CA ASP A 46 -4.86 -28.47 -9.03
C ASP A 46 -4.36 -28.25 -7.58
N ASN A 47 -3.77 -27.08 -7.30
CA ASN A 47 -3.26 -26.70 -6.00
C ASN A 47 -2.15 -27.63 -5.46
N ASN A 48 -1.33 -28.17 -6.35
CA ASN A 48 -0.26 -29.11 -6.03
C ASN A 48 1.14 -28.53 -6.24
N CYS A 49 1.28 -27.19 -6.27
CA CYS A 49 2.57 -26.53 -6.29
C CYS A 49 3.07 -26.30 -4.86
N MET A 50 3.97 -27.14 -4.42
CA MET A 50 4.63 -27.06 -3.11
C MET A 50 5.89 -26.18 -3.19
N PHE A 51 6.18 -25.44 -2.11
CA PHE A 51 7.40 -24.67 -1.95
C PHE A 51 7.86 -24.65 -0.49
N ASP A 52 9.12 -24.34 -0.25
CA ASP A 52 9.70 -24.16 1.09
C ASP A 52 9.44 -22.74 1.60
N GLY A 53 8.60 -22.61 2.61
CA GLY A 53 8.27 -21.34 3.27
C GLY A 53 9.25 -20.94 4.38
N SER A 54 10.16 -21.83 4.81
CA SER A 54 11.01 -21.60 5.98
C SER A 54 12.04 -20.46 5.80
N SER A 55 12.43 -20.21 4.55
CA SER A 55 13.35 -19.11 4.19
C SER A 55 12.65 -17.77 3.94
N ILE A 56 11.32 -17.71 4.09
CA ILE A 56 10.54 -16.49 3.93
C ILE A 56 10.30 -15.86 5.30
N GLU A 57 10.81 -14.64 5.48
CA GLU A 57 10.69 -13.95 6.76
C GLU A 57 9.22 -13.74 7.13
N GLY A 58 8.89 -14.10 8.38
CA GLY A 58 7.53 -14.02 8.89
C GLY A 58 6.64 -15.23 8.58
N PHE A 59 7.08 -16.17 7.75
CA PHE A 59 6.28 -17.36 7.43
C PHE A 59 6.44 -18.45 8.51
N VAL A 60 6.97 -19.59 8.18
CA VAL A 60 7.00 -20.78 9.05
C VAL A 60 8.41 -21.05 9.60
N ARG A 61 8.54 -22.06 10.45
CA ARG A 61 9.82 -22.56 10.91
C ARG A 61 10.34 -23.64 9.96
N ILE A 62 11.62 -23.98 10.11
CA ILE A 62 12.26 -25.01 9.26
C ILE A 62 11.63 -26.41 9.44
N GLU A 63 11.04 -26.68 10.61
CA GLU A 63 10.36 -27.94 10.90
C GLU A 63 8.97 -28.06 10.24
N GLU A 64 8.42 -26.95 9.74
CA GLU A 64 7.10 -26.86 9.10
C GLU A 64 7.25 -26.16 7.74
N SER A 65 8.30 -26.49 6.97
CA SER A 65 8.70 -25.72 5.80
C SER A 65 7.78 -25.85 4.60
N ASP A 66 7.13 -27.00 4.43
CA ASP A 66 6.31 -27.28 3.25
C ASP A 66 5.03 -26.44 3.23
N MET A 67 4.85 -25.69 2.14
CA MET A 67 3.68 -24.84 1.90
C MET A 67 3.17 -25.06 0.48
N TYR A 68 1.92 -24.69 0.20
CA TYR A 68 1.31 -24.81 -1.12
C TYR A 68 0.85 -23.47 -1.64
N LEU A 69 1.02 -23.24 -2.95
CA LEU A 69 0.47 -22.11 -3.67
C LEU A 69 -0.86 -22.50 -4.32
N TYR A 70 -1.89 -21.72 -4.06
CA TYR A 70 -3.23 -21.85 -4.62
C TYR A 70 -3.47 -20.67 -5.58
N PRO A 71 -3.31 -20.89 -6.90
CA PRO A 71 -3.47 -19.82 -7.87
C PRO A 71 -4.91 -19.29 -7.92
N ASP A 72 -5.05 -17.98 -7.84
CA ASP A 72 -6.30 -17.29 -8.12
C ASP A 72 -6.41 -17.09 -9.65
N LEU A 73 -7.36 -17.78 -10.27
CA LEU A 73 -7.50 -17.87 -11.73
C LEU A 73 -7.83 -16.51 -12.36
N ASP A 74 -8.57 -15.67 -11.64
CA ASP A 74 -9.01 -14.37 -12.11
C ASP A 74 -7.85 -13.37 -12.23
N THR A 75 -6.69 -13.71 -11.65
CA THR A 75 -5.47 -12.90 -11.67
C THR A 75 -4.50 -13.23 -12.80
N LEU A 76 -4.86 -14.14 -13.73
CA LEU A 76 -4.01 -14.43 -14.88
C LEU A 76 -3.73 -13.15 -15.68
N ASN A 77 -2.43 -12.88 -15.89
CA ASN A 77 -1.99 -11.74 -16.69
C ASN A 77 -0.69 -12.06 -17.41
N VAL A 78 -0.60 -11.72 -18.70
CA VAL A 78 0.60 -11.88 -19.52
C VAL A 78 1.43 -10.61 -19.44
N PHE A 79 2.72 -10.72 -19.13
CA PHE A 79 3.61 -9.57 -18.99
C PHE A 79 3.97 -8.93 -20.33
N PRO A 80 3.55 -7.68 -20.62
CA PRO A 80 3.81 -7.03 -21.91
C PRO A 80 5.31 -6.73 -22.15
N TRP A 81 6.10 -6.65 -21.10
CA TRP A 81 7.55 -6.38 -21.18
C TRP A 81 8.41 -7.62 -21.43
N ARG A 82 7.86 -8.78 -21.65
CA ARG A 82 8.57 -10.02 -21.97
C ARG A 82 8.60 -10.28 -23.47
N PRO A 83 9.46 -11.21 -23.95
CA PRO A 83 9.56 -11.54 -25.37
C PRO A 83 8.20 -11.92 -25.99
N GLN A 84 8.06 -11.68 -27.30
CA GLN A 84 6.86 -12.05 -28.06
C GLN A 84 6.75 -13.56 -28.28
N GLN A 85 7.88 -14.28 -28.24
CA GLN A 85 7.94 -15.74 -28.23
C GLN A 85 8.33 -16.24 -26.86
N GLY A 86 7.66 -17.29 -26.39
CA GLY A 86 7.87 -17.82 -25.04
C GLY A 86 7.47 -16.80 -23.97
N LYS A 87 6.29 -16.23 -24.11
CA LYS A 87 5.77 -15.22 -23.19
C LYS A 87 5.76 -15.70 -21.74
N VAL A 88 5.71 -14.75 -20.84
CA VAL A 88 5.63 -15.00 -19.40
C VAL A 88 4.32 -14.45 -18.87
N ALA A 89 3.54 -15.28 -18.19
CA ALA A 89 2.35 -14.88 -17.45
C ALA A 89 2.57 -14.95 -15.93
N ARG A 90 1.64 -14.40 -15.18
CA ARG A 90 1.59 -14.55 -13.73
C ARG A 90 0.21 -15.03 -13.28
N LEU A 91 0.16 -15.69 -12.14
CA LEU A 91 -1.01 -15.91 -11.32
C LEU A 91 -0.67 -15.49 -9.89
N ILE A 92 -1.52 -14.73 -9.23
CA ILE A 92 -1.39 -14.42 -7.81
C ILE A 92 -1.94 -15.62 -7.03
N CYS A 93 -1.24 -16.01 -5.99
CA CYS A 93 -1.56 -17.20 -5.22
C CYS A 93 -1.84 -16.84 -3.76
N ASP A 94 -2.80 -17.54 -3.19
CA ASP A 94 -2.94 -17.66 -1.75
C ASP A 94 -1.98 -18.76 -1.24
N VAL A 95 -1.55 -18.63 0.01
CA VAL A 95 -0.64 -19.59 0.64
C VAL A 95 -1.41 -20.53 1.57
N TYR A 96 -1.15 -21.83 1.45
CA TYR A 96 -1.81 -22.89 2.21
C TYR A 96 -0.80 -23.78 2.93
N ARG A 97 -1.21 -24.31 4.07
CA ARG A 97 -0.47 -25.30 4.85
C ARG A 97 -0.58 -26.71 4.21
N PRO A 98 0.26 -27.70 4.62
CA PRO A 98 0.17 -29.08 4.14
C PRO A 98 -1.18 -29.75 4.39
N ASN A 99 -1.87 -29.37 5.47
CA ASN A 99 -3.22 -29.84 5.77
C ASN A 99 -4.33 -29.22 4.90
N ARG A 100 -3.94 -28.41 3.92
CA ARG A 100 -4.85 -27.71 2.99
C ARG A 100 -5.73 -26.64 3.65
N GLU A 101 -5.32 -26.13 4.81
CA GLU A 101 -5.92 -24.93 5.41
C GLU A 101 -5.16 -23.68 4.96
N PRO A 102 -5.84 -22.53 4.80
CA PRO A 102 -5.19 -21.27 4.52
C PRO A 102 -4.11 -20.95 5.56
N PHE A 103 -2.99 -20.43 5.11
CA PHE A 103 -1.94 -20.00 6.02
C PHE A 103 -2.29 -18.65 6.65
N GLU A 104 -2.38 -18.61 7.97
CA GLU A 104 -2.75 -17.40 8.72
C GLU A 104 -1.74 -16.25 8.60
N GLY A 105 -0.53 -16.52 8.14
CA GLY A 105 0.53 -15.54 7.88
C GLY A 105 0.54 -15.00 6.45
N ASP A 106 -0.39 -15.43 5.59
CA ASP A 106 -0.55 -14.88 4.25
C ASP A 106 -1.29 -13.52 4.32
N PRO A 107 -0.64 -12.39 3.94
CA PRO A 107 -1.29 -11.08 3.97
C PRO A 107 -2.55 -11.00 3.10
N ARG A 108 -2.58 -11.69 1.96
CA ARG A 108 -3.74 -11.73 1.07
C ARG A 108 -4.91 -12.44 1.74
N TYR A 109 -4.64 -13.52 2.46
CA TYR A 109 -5.66 -14.21 3.26
C TYR A 109 -6.15 -13.37 4.44
N ILE A 110 -5.27 -12.59 5.09
CA ILE A 110 -5.66 -11.65 6.16
C ILE A 110 -6.67 -10.64 5.63
N LEU A 111 -6.43 -10.03 4.46
CA LEU A 111 -7.38 -9.13 3.83
C LEU A 111 -8.71 -9.83 3.51
N LYS A 112 -8.67 -11.01 2.89
CA LYS A 112 -9.87 -11.82 2.58
C LYS A 112 -10.75 -12.08 3.80
N LYS A 113 -10.16 -12.30 4.98
CA LYS A 113 -10.94 -12.48 6.22
C LYS A 113 -11.74 -11.23 6.59
N VAL A 114 -11.13 -10.07 6.52
CA VAL A 114 -11.80 -8.80 6.86
C VAL A 114 -12.86 -8.44 5.80
N VAL A 115 -12.56 -8.67 4.52
CA VAL A 115 -13.53 -8.50 3.43
C VAL A 115 -14.75 -9.38 3.63
N LYS A 116 -14.54 -10.63 4.05
CA LYS A 116 -15.65 -11.53 4.38
C LYS A 116 -16.50 -11.00 5.54
N GLN A 117 -15.88 -10.46 6.60
CA GLN A 117 -16.60 -9.83 7.71
C GLN A 117 -17.45 -8.63 7.23
N ALA A 118 -16.90 -7.78 6.35
CA ALA A 118 -17.66 -6.69 5.75
C ALA A 118 -18.86 -7.19 4.93
N ALA A 119 -18.65 -8.24 4.12
CA ALA A 119 -19.72 -8.84 3.33
C ALA A 119 -20.83 -9.47 4.19
N GLU A 120 -20.50 -10.07 5.34
CA GLU A 120 -21.48 -10.58 6.32
C GLU A 120 -22.34 -9.46 6.92
N LEU A 121 -21.84 -8.22 6.97
CA LEU A 121 -22.58 -7.01 7.34
C LEU A 121 -23.33 -6.37 6.15
N GLY A 122 -23.18 -6.93 4.96
CA GLY A 122 -23.79 -6.44 3.73
C GLY A 122 -23.01 -5.34 3.04
N TYR A 123 -21.74 -5.12 3.39
CA TYR A 123 -20.89 -4.08 2.82
C TYR A 123 -19.90 -4.64 1.80
N GLN A 124 -19.71 -3.90 0.71
CA GLN A 124 -18.58 -4.01 -0.20
C GLN A 124 -17.64 -2.83 0.06
N PHE A 125 -16.34 -3.07 0.01
CA PHE A 125 -15.31 -2.07 0.24
C PHE A 125 -14.55 -1.81 -1.04
N ASP A 126 -14.63 -0.56 -1.52
CA ASP A 126 -13.99 -0.10 -2.75
C ASP A 126 -12.86 0.88 -2.41
N VAL A 127 -11.73 0.75 -3.10
CA VAL A 127 -10.50 1.48 -2.78
C VAL A 127 -9.81 1.99 -4.03
N GLY A 128 -9.42 3.28 -4.01
CA GLY A 128 -8.56 3.92 -5.02
C GLY A 128 -7.27 4.44 -4.37
N PRO A 129 -6.10 3.87 -4.70
CA PRO A 129 -4.83 4.32 -4.17
C PRO A 129 -4.21 5.40 -5.06
N GLU A 130 -3.53 6.37 -4.45
CA GLU A 130 -2.60 7.30 -5.10
C GLU A 130 -1.19 6.91 -4.66
N CYS A 131 -0.36 6.40 -5.57
CA CYS A 131 0.92 5.78 -5.20
C CYS A 131 2.10 6.52 -5.81
N GLU A 132 2.75 7.37 -5.02
CA GLU A 132 3.89 8.17 -5.42
C GLU A 132 5.20 7.36 -5.43
N PHE A 133 6.14 7.76 -6.29
CA PHE A 133 7.46 7.13 -6.40
C PHE A 133 8.50 8.11 -6.97
N PHE A 134 9.78 7.76 -6.80
CA PHE A 134 10.89 8.51 -7.35
C PHE A 134 11.58 7.74 -8.48
N LEU A 135 12.06 8.47 -9.50
CA LEU A 135 12.89 7.95 -10.60
C LEU A 135 14.31 8.56 -10.51
N TYR A 136 15.27 7.76 -10.09
CA TYR A 136 16.66 8.19 -9.97
C TYR A 136 17.56 7.53 -11.01
N HIS A 137 18.69 8.17 -11.31
CA HIS A 137 19.75 7.54 -12.10
C HIS A 137 20.40 6.39 -11.33
N THR A 138 20.87 5.40 -12.07
CA THR A 138 21.79 4.41 -11.54
C THR A 138 23.23 4.90 -11.72
N ASP A 139 24.17 4.36 -10.93
CA ASP A 139 25.59 4.56 -11.17
C ASP A 139 26.10 3.73 -12.35
N ASP A 140 27.40 3.88 -12.69
CA ASP A 140 28.04 3.15 -13.79
C ASP A 140 28.04 1.62 -13.62
N ASN A 141 27.81 1.13 -12.41
CA ASN A 141 27.66 -0.29 -12.10
C ASN A 141 26.18 -0.74 -12.05
N GLY A 142 25.24 0.16 -12.39
CA GLY A 142 23.80 -0.10 -12.34
C GLY A 142 23.22 -0.12 -10.93
N GLN A 143 23.94 0.42 -9.92
CA GLN A 143 23.43 0.48 -8.55
C GLN A 143 22.48 1.69 -8.37
N PRO A 144 21.45 1.56 -7.53
CA PRO A 144 20.56 2.66 -7.22
C PRO A 144 21.29 3.86 -6.60
N THR A 145 20.92 5.07 -7.02
CA THR A 145 21.38 6.32 -6.42
C THR A 145 20.19 7.20 -6.04
N THR A 146 20.44 8.36 -5.43
CA THR A 146 19.45 9.44 -5.26
C THR A 146 19.78 10.63 -6.18
N ILE A 147 20.53 10.39 -7.27
CA ILE A 147 20.94 11.41 -8.23
C ILE A 147 19.82 11.61 -9.25
N THR A 148 19.48 12.88 -9.47
CA THR A 148 18.64 13.34 -10.58
C THR A 148 19.25 14.63 -11.15
N HIS A 149 19.09 14.85 -12.45
CA HIS A 149 19.46 16.09 -13.12
C HIS A 149 18.22 17.00 -13.34
N GLU A 150 17.08 16.48 -13.01
CA GLU A 150 15.79 17.15 -13.11
C GLU A 150 15.60 18.17 -11.99
N ARG A 151 14.84 19.23 -12.31
CA ARG A 151 14.42 20.27 -11.36
C ARG A 151 12.92 20.59 -11.51
N ALA A 152 12.17 19.69 -12.12
CA ALA A 152 10.74 19.82 -12.26
C ALA A 152 10.04 19.77 -10.90
N GLY A 153 8.87 20.34 -10.84
CA GLY A 153 7.96 20.37 -9.70
C GLY A 153 6.55 19.95 -10.11
N TYR A 154 5.58 20.28 -9.28
CA TYR A 154 4.19 19.82 -9.42
C TYR A 154 3.59 20.22 -10.77
N PHE A 155 3.13 19.22 -11.53
CA PHE A 155 2.53 19.33 -12.87
C PHE A 155 3.44 19.90 -13.96
N ASP A 156 4.74 20.01 -13.74
CA ASP A 156 5.67 20.35 -14.80
C ASP A 156 5.69 19.27 -15.88
N LEU A 157 6.03 19.68 -17.10
CA LEU A 157 6.07 18.81 -18.29
C LEU A 157 7.45 18.88 -18.97
N GLY A 158 7.66 18.05 -19.98
CA GLY A 158 8.88 18.14 -20.79
C GLY A 158 9.08 19.53 -21.44
N PRO A 159 10.31 20.04 -21.51
CA PRO A 159 11.58 19.35 -21.25
C PRO A 159 12.06 19.41 -19.78
N MET A 160 11.30 19.94 -18.84
CA MET A 160 11.71 20.02 -17.43
C MET A 160 11.56 18.68 -16.72
N ASP A 161 10.45 17.98 -16.95
CA ASP A 161 10.19 16.60 -16.50
C ASP A 161 11.00 15.62 -17.36
N LEU A 162 12.11 15.13 -16.82
CA LEU A 162 12.97 14.16 -17.52
C LEU A 162 12.47 12.72 -17.35
N GLY A 163 11.54 12.47 -16.46
CA GLY A 163 10.91 11.17 -16.24
C GLY A 163 9.68 10.90 -17.13
N GLU A 164 9.19 11.89 -17.87
CA GLU A 164 7.94 11.84 -18.65
C GLU A 164 7.87 10.62 -19.58
N ASN A 165 8.93 10.33 -20.32
CA ASN A 165 8.95 9.19 -21.25
C ASN A 165 8.87 7.84 -20.53
N ALA A 166 9.58 7.70 -19.41
CA ALA A 166 9.51 6.48 -18.60
C ALA A 166 8.11 6.32 -17.99
N ARG A 167 7.53 7.41 -17.46
CA ARG A 167 6.18 7.42 -16.89
C ARG A 167 5.13 7.08 -17.96
N ARG A 168 5.25 7.65 -19.17
CA ARG A 168 4.37 7.31 -20.31
C ARG A 168 4.41 5.81 -20.62
N ASP A 169 5.62 5.21 -20.71
CA ASP A 169 5.74 3.79 -21.01
C ASP A 169 5.23 2.91 -19.85
N MET A 170 5.30 3.39 -18.61
CA MET A 170 4.66 2.75 -17.44
C MET A 170 3.14 2.74 -17.59
N VAL A 171 2.54 3.88 -17.94
CA VAL A 171 1.09 4.01 -18.16
C VAL A 171 0.63 3.02 -19.23
N LEU A 172 1.23 3.06 -20.43
CA LEU A 172 0.84 2.16 -21.53
C LEU A 172 1.01 0.68 -21.15
N THR A 173 2.07 0.35 -20.42
CA THR A 173 2.29 -1.02 -19.93
C THR A 173 1.22 -1.46 -18.93
N LEU A 174 0.79 -0.57 -18.04
CA LEU A 174 -0.28 -0.85 -17.08
C LEU A 174 -1.63 -1.00 -17.78
N GLU A 175 -1.93 -0.17 -18.77
CA GLU A 175 -3.15 -0.30 -19.60
C GLU A 175 -3.16 -1.64 -20.36
N ASP A 176 -2.04 -2.07 -20.94
CA ASP A 176 -1.88 -3.40 -21.55
C ASP A 176 -2.12 -4.55 -20.55
N MET A 177 -1.92 -4.30 -19.25
CA MET A 177 -2.22 -5.24 -18.17
C MET A 177 -3.65 -5.14 -17.63
N GLY A 178 -4.47 -4.25 -18.20
CA GLY A 178 -5.89 -4.10 -17.86
C GLY A 178 -6.17 -3.07 -16.77
N PHE A 179 -5.20 -2.21 -16.41
CA PHE A 179 -5.45 -1.06 -15.55
C PHE A 179 -6.22 0.02 -16.30
N GLU A 180 -7.14 0.68 -15.63
CA GLU A 180 -7.76 1.92 -16.08
C GLU A 180 -7.01 3.07 -15.43
N ILE A 181 -6.16 3.77 -16.20
CA ILE A 181 -5.34 4.88 -15.69
C ILE A 181 -6.17 6.16 -15.74
N GLU A 182 -6.26 6.87 -14.63
CA GLU A 182 -7.01 8.13 -14.50
C GLU A 182 -6.12 9.36 -14.67
N ALA A 183 -4.92 9.34 -14.10
CA ALA A 183 -3.95 10.42 -14.21
C ALA A 183 -2.50 9.95 -14.14
N SER A 184 -1.59 10.75 -14.67
CA SER A 184 -0.17 10.59 -14.44
C SER A 184 0.53 11.95 -14.53
N HIS A 185 1.32 12.31 -13.54
CA HIS A 185 1.96 13.62 -13.48
C HIS A 185 3.27 13.60 -12.70
N HIS A 186 4.01 14.70 -12.84
CA HIS A 186 5.16 15.01 -12.00
C HIS A 186 4.69 15.56 -10.66
N GLU A 187 5.34 15.12 -9.58
CA GLU A 187 5.04 15.54 -8.21
C GLU A 187 5.90 16.74 -7.74
N MET A 188 5.72 17.16 -6.46
CA MET A 188 6.36 18.36 -5.90
C MET A 188 7.89 18.26 -5.85
N ALA A 189 8.44 17.09 -5.54
CA ALA A 189 9.88 16.93 -5.43
C ALA A 189 10.53 16.58 -6.76
N PRO A 190 11.76 17.05 -7.04
CA PRO A 190 12.50 16.61 -8.22
C PRO A 190 12.59 15.09 -8.31
N ALA A 191 12.34 14.54 -9.49
CA ALA A 191 12.27 13.09 -9.77
C ALA A 191 11.09 12.35 -9.13
N GLN A 192 10.11 13.05 -8.58
CA GLN A 192 8.92 12.44 -7.98
C GLN A 192 7.76 12.42 -8.98
N HIS A 193 7.08 11.29 -9.03
CA HIS A 193 6.01 11.00 -9.98
C HIS A 193 4.85 10.31 -9.30
N GLU A 194 3.67 10.44 -9.90
CA GLU A 194 2.44 9.76 -9.50
C GLU A 194 1.73 9.21 -10.74
N ILE A 195 1.13 8.05 -10.60
CA ILE A 195 0.23 7.44 -11.60
C ILE A 195 -0.97 6.90 -10.83
N ASP A 196 -2.14 7.47 -11.13
CA ASP A 196 -3.39 7.10 -10.50
C ASP A 196 -4.16 6.15 -11.41
N PHE A 197 -4.66 5.10 -10.83
CA PHE A 197 -5.53 4.15 -11.49
C PHE A 197 -6.85 4.02 -10.76
N ARG A 198 -7.89 3.72 -11.52
CA ARG A 198 -9.26 3.67 -11.05
C ARG A 198 -9.40 2.73 -9.84
N TYR A 199 -10.25 3.13 -8.91
CA TYR A 199 -10.67 2.31 -7.78
C TYR A 199 -11.33 0.99 -8.22
N ASP A 200 -11.20 -0.03 -7.40
CA ASP A 200 -11.83 -1.34 -7.59
C ASP A 200 -12.15 -1.94 -6.21
N GLU A 201 -12.76 -3.11 -6.21
CA GLU A 201 -12.92 -3.91 -5.02
C GLU A 201 -11.56 -4.13 -4.33
N VAL A 202 -11.54 -4.08 -3.02
CA VAL A 202 -10.32 -3.95 -2.21
C VAL A 202 -9.26 -5.03 -2.47
N LEU A 203 -9.65 -6.28 -2.73
CA LEU A 203 -8.68 -7.35 -2.98
C LEU A 203 -8.02 -7.17 -4.35
N THR A 204 -8.80 -6.82 -5.37
CA THR A 204 -8.30 -6.46 -6.71
C THR A 204 -7.36 -5.27 -6.61
N THR A 205 -7.72 -4.23 -5.87
CA THR A 205 -6.86 -3.06 -5.67
C THR A 205 -5.55 -3.41 -4.97
N ALA A 206 -5.56 -4.27 -3.94
CA ALA A 206 -4.34 -4.73 -3.28
C ALA A 206 -3.41 -5.49 -4.26
N ASP A 207 -3.98 -6.40 -5.07
CA ASP A 207 -3.26 -7.12 -6.11
C ASP A 207 -2.71 -6.15 -7.18
N ASN A 208 -3.46 -5.13 -7.54
CA ASN A 208 -3.07 -4.08 -8.49
C ASN A 208 -1.93 -3.22 -7.95
N ILE A 209 -1.93 -2.80 -6.69
CA ILE A 209 -0.81 -2.05 -6.07
C ILE A 209 0.50 -2.86 -6.16
N MET A 210 0.46 -4.16 -5.88
CA MET A 210 1.63 -5.02 -5.99
C MET A 210 2.12 -5.14 -7.43
N THR A 211 1.19 -5.28 -8.38
CA THR A 211 1.47 -5.35 -9.83
C THR A 211 2.03 -4.02 -10.34
N PHE A 212 1.45 -2.90 -9.94
CA PHE A 212 1.90 -1.54 -10.22
C PHE A 212 3.37 -1.34 -9.82
N LYS A 213 3.72 -1.67 -8.57
CA LYS A 213 5.11 -1.57 -8.09
C LYS A 213 6.09 -2.40 -8.92
N LEU A 214 5.67 -3.60 -9.35
CA LEU A 214 6.48 -4.45 -10.22
C LEU A 214 6.66 -3.83 -11.61
N ALA A 215 5.58 -3.36 -12.24
CA ALA A 215 5.60 -2.74 -13.56
C ALA A 215 6.48 -1.48 -13.57
N VAL A 216 6.25 -0.56 -12.64
CA VAL A 216 7.02 0.70 -12.50
C VAL A 216 8.51 0.43 -12.36
N LYS A 217 8.93 -0.48 -11.45
CA LYS A 217 10.35 -0.85 -11.30
C LYS A 217 10.93 -1.49 -12.56
N THR A 218 10.15 -2.32 -13.25
CA THR A 218 10.59 -3.02 -14.45
C THR A 218 10.80 -2.06 -15.62
N ILE A 219 9.84 -1.15 -15.84
CA ILE A 219 9.91 -0.18 -16.93
C ILE A 219 10.97 0.89 -16.63
N ALA A 220 11.08 1.39 -15.39
CA ALA A 220 12.16 2.30 -15.00
C ALA A 220 13.54 1.72 -15.35
N LYS A 221 13.78 0.44 -15.02
CA LYS A 221 15.04 -0.23 -15.35
C LYS A 221 15.32 -0.29 -16.85
N ARG A 222 14.29 -0.41 -17.71
CA ARG A 222 14.44 -0.39 -19.17
C ARG A 222 14.84 0.99 -19.70
N HIS A 223 14.50 2.06 -18.97
CA HIS A 223 14.91 3.43 -19.24
C HIS A 223 16.24 3.82 -18.57
N GLY A 224 16.98 2.86 -17.98
CA GLY A 224 18.23 3.15 -17.26
C GLY A 224 18.03 3.89 -15.93
N LEU A 225 16.78 3.84 -15.38
CA LEU A 225 16.42 4.48 -14.14
C LEU A 225 16.15 3.46 -13.03
N HIS A 226 16.19 3.93 -11.80
CA HIS A 226 15.78 3.18 -10.62
C HIS A 226 14.51 3.81 -10.04
N ALA A 227 13.42 3.06 -10.02
CA ALA A 227 12.19 3.47 -9.34
C ALA A 227 12.26 3.12 -7.86
N SER A 228 12.10 4.13 -7.00
CA SER A 228 12.10 3.97 -5.54
C SER A 228 10.73 4.31 -4.96
N PHE A 229 10.18 3.40 -4.18
CA PHE A 229 9.01 3.58 -3.32
C PHE A 229 9.40 3.89 -1.87
N MET A 230 10.59 4.41 -1.66
CA MET A 230 11.07 4.82 -0.34
C MET A 230 10.29 6.07 0.13
N PRO A 231 9.72 6.08 1.35
CA PRO A 231 8.89 7.19 1.82
C PRO A 231 9.60 8.55 1.85
N LYS A 232 10.89 8.57 2.18
CA LYS A 232 11.70 9.79 2.23
C LYS A 232 13.11 9.51 1.74
N PRO A 233 13.38 9.47 0.44
CA PRO A 233 14.69 9.12 -0.09
C PRO A 233 15.73 10.23 0.10
N LYS A 234 15.29 11.48 0.30
CA LYS A 234 16.19 12.63 0.40
C LYS A 234 15.69 13.64 1.43
N THR A 235 16.62 14.20 2.21
CA THR A 235 16.33 15.25 3.19
C THR A 235 16.00 16.57 2.46
N GLY A 236 15.03 17.35 2.99
CA GLY A 236 14.71 18.69 2.53
C GLY A 236 13.79 18.76 1.30
N ILE A 237 13.26 17.63 0.82
CA ILE A 237 12.25 17.56 -0.26
C ILE A 237 11.01 16.80 0.22
N ASN A 238 9.90 16.86 -0.52
CA ASN A 238 8.71 16.04 -0.23
C ASN A 238 9.04 14.55 -0.28
N GLY A 239 8.32 13.74 0.50
CA GLY A 239 8.39 12.29 0.47
C GLY A 239 7.22 11.69 -0.29
N SER A 240 7.24 10.38 -0.55
CA SER A 240 6.18 9.67 -1.25
C SER A 240 5.11 9.16 -0.30
N GLY A 241 3.86 9.51 -0.57
CA GLY A 241 2.65 8.96 0.04
C GLY A 241 2.06 7.82 -0.78
N MET A 242 1.19 7.09 -0.13
CA MET A 242 0.23 6.19 -0.77
C MET A 242 -1.13 6.50 -0.15
N HIS A 243 -1.77 7.56 -0.64
CA HIS A 243 -3.07 7.96 -0.14
C HIS A 243 -4.11 6.89 -0.51
N ILE A 244 -4.99 6.61 0.43
CA ILE A 244 -6.01 5.56 0.25
C ILE A 244 -7.39 6.21 0.26
N ASN A 245 -8.00 6.31 -0.91
CA ASN A 245 -9.39 6.70 -1.09
C ASN A 245 -10.28 5.49 -0.83
N MET A 246 -11.25 5.61 0.06
CA MET A 246 -12.08 4.51 0.53
C MET A 246 -13.55 4.85 0.47
N SER A 247 -14.38 3.91 0.06
CA SER A 247 -15.82 3.98 0.19
C SER A 247 -16.42 2.61 0.54
N LEU A 248 -17.59 2.62 1.15
CA LEU A 248 -18.42 1.42 1.34
C LEU A 248 -19.65 1.51 0.47
N SER A 249 -20.02 0.41 -0.15
CA SER A 249 -21.28 0.26 -0.85
C SER A 249 -22.12 -0.84 -0.25
N LYS A 250 -23.45 -0.70 -0.36
CA LYS A 250 -24.44 -1.69 0.02
C LYS A 250 -25.52 -1.75 -1.05
N ASP A 251 -25.83 -2.95 -1.54
CA ASP A 251 -26.80 -3.15 -2.63
C ASP A 251 -26.46 -2.30 -3.87
N GLY A 252 -25.15 -2.13 -4.17
CA GLY A 252 -24.63 -1.36 -5.31
C GLY A 252 -24.74 0.16 -5.18
N LYS A 253 -25.01 0.69 -3.97
CA LYS A 253 -25.06 2.14 -3.70
C LYS A 253 -24.00 2.53 -2.69
N ASN A 254 -23.34 3.64 -2.94
CA ASN A 254 -22.42 4.25 -1.99
C ASN A 254 -23.17 4.68 -0.73
N ILE A 255 -22.78 4.14 0.43
CA ILE A 255 -23.43 4.44 1.70
C ILE A 255 -22.80 5.61 2.47
N PHE A 256 -21.72 6.20 1.95
CA PHE A 256 -21.08 7.35 2.59
C PHE A 256 -21.75 8.68 2.24
N ALA A 257 -22.60 8.71 1.21
CA ALA A 257 -23.28 9.92 0.76
C ALA A 257 -24.58 10.18 1.54
N ASP A 258 -24.79 11.44 1.94
CA ASP A 258 -26.07 11.95 2.42
C ASP A 258 -26.24 13.41 1.97
N ASP A 259 -27.16 13.65 1.02
CA ASP A 259 -27.43 15.00 0.47
C ASP A 259 -28.04 15.96 1.50
N CYS A 260 -28.54 15.47 2.65
CA CYS A 260 -29.12 16.28 3.70
C CYS A 260 -28.08 16.77 4.72
N ASP A 261 -26.89 16.17 4.74
CA ASP A 261 -25.80 16.56 5.63
C ASP A 261 -24.99 17.75 5.06
N PRO A 262 -24.59 18.73 5.88
CA PRO A 262 -23.79 19.88 5.43
C PRO A 262 -22.48 19.52 4.72
N ASN A 263 -21.86 18.40 5.10
CA ASN A 263 -20.64 17.89 4.48
C ASN A 263 -20.92 16.85 3.37
N GLY A 264 -22.21 16.49 3.16
CA GLY A 264 -22.62 15.45 2.23
C GLY A 264 -22.26 14.03 2.67
N LEU A 265 -22.10 13.81 3.98
CA LEU A 265 -21.67 12.55 4.58
C LEU A 265 -22.79 11.88 5.36
N SER A 266 -22.95 10.59 5.18
CA SER A 266 -23.85 9.78 5.99
C SER A 266 -23.33 9.57 7.42
N GLN A 267 -24.19 9.07 8.28
CA GLN A 267 -23.81 8.68 9.64
C GLN A 267 -22.77 7.56 9.64
N GLU A 268 -22.87 6.62 8.70
CA GLU A 268 -21.90 5.53 8.50
C GLU A 268 -20.51 6.08 8.10
N ALA A 269 -20.46 7.11 7.26
CA ALA A 269 -19.20 7.77 6.90
C ALA A 269 -18.54 8.42 8.13
N TYR A 270 -19.31 9.13 8.96
CA TYR A 270 -18.77 9.68 10.21
C TYR A 270 -18.26 8.59 11.15
N TYR A 271 -18.99 7.51 11.33
CA TYR A 271 -18.55 6.40 12.16
C TYR A 271 -17.28 5.73 11.59
N PHE A 272 -17.19 5.60 10.28
CA PHE A 272 -15.99 5.06 9.63
C PHE A 272 -14.76 5.94 9.89
N ILE A 273 -14.90 7.27 9.74
CA ILE A 273 -13.85 8.25 10.09
C ILE A 273 -13.47 8.12 11.57
N GLY A 274 -14.47 8.04 12.45
CA GLY A 274 -14.25 7.88 13.90
C GLY A 274 -13.46 6.61 14.24
N GLY A 275 -13.76 5.51 13.56
CA GLY A 275 -13.02 4.25 13.69
C GLY A 275 -11.57 4.36 13.23
N LEU A 276 -11.34 4.95 12.04
CA LEU A 276 -9.98 5.20 11.55
C LEU A 276 -9.16 6.06 12.52
N MET A 277 -9.71 7.19 12.98
CA MET A 277 -9.02 8.09 13.91
C MET A 277 -8.69 7.42 15.24
N ARG A 278 -9.58 6.55 15.74
CA ARG A 278 -9.37 5.81 16.99
C ARG A 278 -8.18 4.84 16.91
N HIS A 279 -8.05 4.14 15.79
CA HIS A 279 -7.06 3.07 15.63
C HIS A 279 -5.78 3.49 14.92
N VAL A 280 -5.72 4.69 14.33
CA VAL A 280 -4.62 5.10 13.45
C VAL A 280 -3.25 4.98 14.08
N LYS A 281 -3.07 5.30 15.38
CA LYS A 281 -1.78 5.14 16.06
C LYS A 281 -1.32 3.68 16.07
N GLY A 282 -2.23 2.75 16.34
CA GLY A 282 -1.95 1.32 16.27
C GLY A 282 -1.73 0.82 14.84
N MET A 283 -2.36 1.46 13.87
CA MET A 283 -2.20 1.14 12.45
C MET A 283 -0.86 1.66 11.89
N CYS A 284 -0.23 2.70 12.47
CA CYS A 284 0.97 3.33 11.92
C CYS A 284 2.12 2.36 11.68
N ALA A 285 2.34 1.35 12.52
CA ALA A 285 3.37 0.34 12.27
C ALA A 285 3.13 -0.47 10.99
N ILE A 286 1.90 -0.50 10.48
CA ILE A 286 1.47 -1.19 9.25
C ILE A 286 1.43 -0.21 8.06
N THR A 287 0.85 0.98 8.24
CA THR A 287 0.69 1.99 7.20
C THR A 287 2.00 2.73 6.89
N ASN A 288 2.90 2.79 7.88
CA ASN A 288 4.20 3.47 7.85
C ASN A 288 5.28 2.56 8.43
N PRO A 289 5.65 1.47 7.71
CA PRO A 289 6.30 0.31 8.31
C PRO A 289 7.82 0.43 8.50
N LEU A 290 8.44 1.49 8.00
CA LEU A 290 9.89 1.64 8.00
C LEU A 290 10.35 2.74 8.97
N VAL A 291 11.58 2.64 9.45
CA VAL A 291 12.24 3.78 10.11
C VAL A 291 12.18 5.02 9.23
N ASN A 292 12.33 4.84 7.92
CA ASN A 292 12.28 5.93 6.93
C ASN A 292 10.88 6.56 6.78
N SER A 293 9.80 5.83 7.07
CA SER A 293 8.42 6.35 7.01
C SER A 293 8.25 7.60 7.88
N TYR A 294 8.86 7.63 9.05
CA TYR A 294 8.80 8.74 10.01
C TYR A 294 9.71 9.93 9.65
N LYS A 295 10.55 9.79 8.63
CA LYS A 295 11.25 10.92 8.00
C LYS A 295 10.33 11.67 7.02
N ARG A 296 9.26 11.03 6.52
CA ARG A 296 8.20 11.65 5.73
C ARG A 296 7.17 12.33 6.64
N LEU A 297 6.73 11.69 7.71
CA LEU A 297 5.70 12.18 8.63
C LEU A 297 6.25 13.31 9.53
N VAL A 298 6.63 14.41 8.90
CA VAL A 298 7.16 15.62 9.57
C VAL A 298 6.47 16.86 9.03
N PRO A 299 6.28 17.93 9.84
CA PRO A 299 5.65 19.16 9.39
C PRO A 299 6.38 19.82 8.21
N GLY A 300 5.64 20.46 7.32
CA GLY A 300 6.18 21.28 6.24
C GLY A 300 6.43 20.59 4.91
N PHE A 301 6.04 19.30 4.76
CA PHE A 301 6.23 18.50 3.54
C PHE A 301 4.98 17.76 3.07
N GLU A 302 3.81 18.39 3.22
CA GLU A 302 2.50 17.88 2.77
C GLU A 302 2.13 16.47 3.30
N ALA A 303 2.85 15.97 4.30
CA ALA A 303 2.52 14.73 4.98
C ALA A 303 1.74 15.00 6.27
N PRO A 304 0.69 14.25 6.60
CA PRO A 304 -0.09 14.46 7.81
C PRO A 304 0.71 14.04 9.05
N VAL A 305 0.65 14.88 10.08
CA VAL A 305 1.25 14.61 11.39
C VAL A 305 0.18 14.55 12.47
N TYR A 306 -0.90 15.32 12.27
CA TYR A 306 -1.98 15.54 13.22
C TYR A 306 -3.18 14.64 12.92
N ILE A 307 -3.75 14.05 13.96
CA ILE A 307 -4.93 13.17 13.88
C ILE A 307 -6.17 14.06 13.85
N ALA A 308 -6.54 14.49 12.66
CA ALA A 308 -7.70 15.33 12.38
C ALA A 308 -8.32 14.94 11.04
N TRP A 309 -9.54 15.42 10.78
CA TRP A 309 -10.19 15.28 9.48
C TRP A 309 -10.76 16.61 8.99
N SER A 310 -10.91 16.77 7.68
CA SER A 310 -11.49 17.98 7.07
C SER A 310 -12.12 17.69 5.70
N GLY A 311 -13.16 18.46 5.37
CA GLY A 311 -13.75 18.47 4.03
C GLY A 311 -13.12 19.50 3.08
N THR A 312 -12.25 20.39 3.57
CA THR A 312 -11.73 21.53 2.77
C THR A 312 -10.21 21.65 2.76
N ASN A 313 -9.54 21.07 3.75
CA ASN A 313 -8.11 21.22 4.00
C ASN A 313 -7.33 19.95 3.62
N ARG A 314 -6.09 20.08 3.14
CA ARG A 314 -5.17 18.98 2.81
C ARG A 314 -4.16 18.67 3.92
N SER A 315 -4.14 19.46 5.01
CA SER A 315 -3.19 19.25 6.11
C SER A 315 -3.55 18.10 7.08
N PRO A 316 -4.83 17.74 7.30
CA PRO A 316 -5.19 16.68 8.24
C PRO A 316 -4.92 15.27 7.70
N LEU A 317 -4.97 14.31 8.61
CA LEU A 317 -4.81 12.89 8.37
C LEU A 317 -5.86 12.32 7.41
N ILE A 318 -7.12 12.75 7.57
CA ILE A 318 -8.25 12.31 6.76
C ILE A 318 -8.83 13.52 6.04
N ARG A 319 -8.92 13.39 4.71
CA ARG A 319 -9.55 14.38 3.84
C ARG A 319 -10.79 13.80 3.22
N ILE A 320 -11.82 14.64 3.04
CA ILE A 320 -13.01 14.28 2.27
C ILE A 320 -12.90 14.98 0.92
N PRO A 321 -12.62 14.29 -0.19
CA PRO A 321 -12.60 14.86 -1.53
C PRO A 321 -13.91 15.57 -1.88
N ALA A 322 -13.90 16.47 -2.85
CA ALA A 322 -15.04 17.36 -3.15
C ALA A 322 -16.24 16.64 -3.78
N GLU A 323 -16.01 15.52 -4.44
CA GLU A 323 -17.09 14.73 -5.06
C GLU A 323 -18.07 14.19 -4.02
N ARG A 324 -19.36 14.16 -4.40
CA ARG A 324 -20.47 13.66 -3.57
C ARG A 324 -21.31 12.66 -4.36
N GLY A 325 -22.32 12.08 -3.72
CA GLY A 325 -23.15 11.01 -4.29
C GLY A 325 -22.34 9.73 -4.44
N GLU A 326 -22.36 9.11 -5.60
CA GLU A 326 -21.60 7.87 -5.86
C GLU A 326 -20.07 8.05 -5.72
N GLY A 327 -19.54 9.28 -5.88
CA GLY A 327 -18.14 9.61 -5.71
C GLY A 327 -17.73 9.98 -4.28
N THR A 328 -18.63 9.92 -3.30
CA THR A 328 -18.32 10.25 -1.90
C THR A 328 -17.34 9.24 -1.32
N ARG A 329 -16.19 9.71 -0.86
CA ARG A 329 -15.11 8.88 -0.33
C ARG A 329 -14.33 9.56 0.78
N ILE A 330 -13.57 8.78 1.51
CA ILE A 330 -12.69 9.18 2.60
C ILE A 330 -11.26 8.89 2.18
N GLU A 331 -10.39 9.90 2.20
CA GLU A 331 -8.97 9.77 1.86
C GLU A 331 -8.14 9.72 3.15
N LEU A 332 -7.47 8.60 3.39
CA LEU A 332 -6.45 8.46 4.45
C LEU A 332 -5.08 8.77 3.87
N ARG A 333 -4.40 9.79 4.41
CA ARG A 333 -3.20 10.39 3.81
C ARG A 333 -1.87 9.96 4.44
N CYS A 334 -1.90 9.29 5.61
CA CYS A 334 -0.65 8.88 6.26
C CYS A 334 0.06 7.68 5.60
N PRO A 335 -0.60 6.68 4.99
CA PRO A 335 0.12 5.53 4.45
C PRO A 335 1.20 5.92 3.45
N ASP A 336 2.25 5.14 3.38
CA ASP A 336 3.32 5.33 2.40
C ASP A 336 3.51 4.08 1.51
N PRO A 337 4.13 4.22 0.32
CA PRO A 337 4.19 3.15 -0.66
C PRO A 337 5.12 2.00 -0.28
N SER A 338 5.87 2.09 0.83
CA SER A 338 6.66 0.95 1.33
C SER A 338 5.80 -0.08 2.06
N ALA A 339 4.58 0.29 2.43
CA ALA A 339 3.65 -0.57 3.17
C ALA A 339 3.16 -1.77 2.35
N ASN A 340 2.80 -2.84 3.07
CA ASN A 340 2.13 -3.99 2.49
C ASN A 340 0.65 -3.65 2.24
N PRO A 341 0.20 -3.56 0.97
CA PRO A 341 -1.15 -3.09 0.67
C PRO A 341 -2.25 -3.99 1.26
N TYR A 342 -2.04 -5.30 1.29
CA TYR A 342 -3.03 -6.21 1.87
C TYR A 342 -3.26 -5.93 3.35
N LEU A 343 -2.18 -5.71 4.11
CA LEU A 343 -2.27 -5.41 5.55
C LEU A 343 -2.83 -4.02 5.80
N VAL A 344 -2.39 -3.01 5.01
CA VAL A 344 -2.93 -1.63 5.11
C VAL A 344 -4.44 -1.63 4.92
N LEU A 345 -4.92 -2.25 3.83
CA LEU A 345 -6.34 -2.25 3.51
C LEU A 345 -7.16 -3.09 4.49
N ALA A 346 -6.59 -4.18 5.02
CA ALA A 346 -7.23 -4.97 6.06
C ALA A 346 -7.44 -4.17 7.36
N VAL A 347 -6.41 -3.44 7.84
CA VAL A 347 -6.56 -2.65 9.07
C VAL A 347 -7.43 -1.41 8.86
N CYS A 348 -7.42 -0.78 7.68
CA CYS A 348 -8.32 0.33 7.36
C CYS A 348 -9.78 -0.11 7.37
N LEU A 349 -10.10 -1.21 6.68
CA LEU A 349 -11.47 -1.75 6.66
C LEU A 349 -11.93 -2.14 8.06
N ALA A 350 -11.11 -2.87 8.81
CA ALA A 350 -11.46 -3.29 10.16
C ALA A 350 -11.68 -2.10 11.11
N ALA A 351 -10.83 -1.07 11.05
CA ALA A 351 -10.98 0.13 11.86
C ALA A 351 -12.27 0.89 11.52
N GLY A 352 -12.57 1.03 10.22
CA GLY A 352 -13.83 1.65 9.78
C GLY A 352 -15.07 0.88 10.22
N LEU A 353 -15.05 -0.46 10.10
CA LEU A 353 -16.14 -1.32 10.56
C LEU A 353 -16.33 -1.27 12.09
N ASP A 354 -15.24 -1.22 12.85
CA ASP A 354 -15.30 -1.03 14.31
C ASP A 354 -15.97 0.30 14.66
N GLY A 355 -15.64 1.35 13.91
CA GLY A 355 -16.30 2.65 14.04
C GLY A 355 -17.79 2.58 13.79
N ILE A 356 -18.23 1.92 12.72
CA ILE A 356 -19.66 1.73 12.40
C ILE A 356 -20.35 0.89 13.47
N GLN A 357 -19.80 -0.25 13.84
CA GLN A 357 -20.41 -1.16 14.81
C GLN A 357 -20.54 -0.55 16.21
N LYS A 358 -19.54 0.24 16.63
CA LYS A 358 -19.52 0.90 17.94
C LYS A 358 -20.08 2.32 17.91
N GLN A 359 -20.51 2.81 16.74
CA GLN A 359 -21.04 4.15 16.53
C GLN A 359 -20.07 5.25 17.03
N ILE A 360 -18.79 5.14 16.65
CA ILE A 360 -17.73 6.04 17.08
C ILE A 360 -17.80 7.33 16.25
N MET A 361 -18.27 8.42 16.86
CA MET A 361 -18.23 9.73 16.22
C MET A 361 -16.81 10.29 16.20
N PRO A 362 -16.36 10.86 15.07
CA PRO A 362 -15.13 11.62 15.05
C PRO A 362 -15.28 12.94 15.82
N PRO A 363 -14.19 13.58 16.26
CA PRO A 363 -14.22 14.96 16.74
C PRO A 363 -14.68 15.91 15.62
N ALA A 364 -14.88 17.19 15.95
CA ALA A 364 -15.21 18.21 14.95
C ALA A 364 -14.14 18.30 13.85
N ALA A 365 -14.58 18.59 12.61
CA ALA A 365 -13.66 18.82 11.49
C ALA A 365 -12.74 20.02 11.76
N VAL A 366 -11.48 19.93 11.31
CA VAL A 366 -10.51 21.02 11.43
C VAL A 366 -10.27 21.61 10.04
N ASP A 367 -10.98 22.71 9.73
CA ASP A 367 -10.96 23.33 8.39
C ASP A 367 -9.88 24.40 8.24
N ARG A 368 -9.16 24.73 9.31
CA ARG A 368 -7.98 25.62 9.27
C ARG A 368 -6.69 24.85 9.09
N ASN A 369 -5.66 25.51 8.55
CA ASN A 369 -4.35 24.87 8.38
C ASN A 369 -3.70 24.61 9.75
N ILE A 370 -3.64 23.36 10.15
CA ILE A 370 -3.11 22.93 11.45
C ILE A 370 -1.63 23.31 11.61
N PHE A 371 -0.84 23.35 10.54
CA PHE A 371 0.57 23.75 10.60
C PHE A 371 0.80 25.21 10.98
N ASN A 372 -0.23 26.06 10.91
CA ASN A 372 -0.21 27.45 11.34
C ASN A 372 -0.72 27.66 12.77
N MET A 373 -1.20 26.58 13.44
CA MET A 373 -1.69 26.63 14.82
C MET A 373 -0.51 26.57 15.79
N THR A 374 -0.68 27.23 16.94
CA THR A 374 0.26 27.12 18.05
C THR A 374 0.08 25.78 18.79
N GLU A 375 1.09 25.35 19.53
CA GLU A 375 0.98 24.13 20.35
C GLU A 375 -0.17 24.22 21.38
N GLU A 376 -0.43 25.43 21.92
CA GLU A 376 -1.54 25.70 22.85
C GLU A 376 -2.90 25.50 22.16
N GLU A 377 -3.08 26.02 20.95
CA GLU A 377 -4.31 25.84 20.15
C GLU A 377 -4.54 24.38 19.80
N ILE A 378 -3.49 23.65 19.41
CA ILE A 378 -3.56 22.21 19.08
C ILE A 378 -4.01 21.40 20.31
N LEU A 379 -3.46 21.76 21.49
CA LEU A 379 -3.82 21.10 22.76
C LEU A 379 -5.27 21.43 23.19
N GLU A 380 -5.68 22.69 23.06
CA GLU A 380 -7.04 23.14 23.41
C GLU A 380 -8.11 22.47 22.53
N GLU A 381 -7.81 22.24 21.26
CA GLU A 381 -8.71 21.50 20.35
C GLU A 381 -8.63 19.99 20.51
N GLY A 382 -7.76 19.49 21.36
CA GLY A 382 -7.58 18.07 21.61
C GLY A 382 -7.06 17.29 20.36
N ILE A 383 -6.35 17.98 19.48
CA ILE A 383 -5.76 17.37 18.28
C ILE A 383 -4.54 16.55 18.69
N ASP A 384 -4.62 15.26 18.51
CA ASP A 384 -3.54 14.32 18.81
C ASP A 384 -2.56 14.19 17.63
N VAL A 385 -1.41 13.57 17.85
CA VAL A 385 -0.37 13.40 16.83
C VAL A 385 -0.09 11.93 16.54
N LEU A 386 0.36 11.64 15.33
CA LEU A 386 0.85 10.33 14.94
C LEU A 386 2.16 10.00 15.69
N PRO A 387 2.52 8.71 15.85
CA PRO A 387 3.81 8.32 16.39
C PRO A 387 4.97 8.99 15.62
N ASN A 388 6.01 9.42 16.36
CA ASN A 388 7.15 10.14 15.79
C ASN A 388 8.25 9.23 15.23
N ASN A 389 8.19 7.94 15.53
CA ASN A 389 9.17 6.95 15.07
C ASN A 389 8.56 5.55 15.07
N LEU A 390 9.28 4.63 14.41
CA LEU A 390 8.83 3.24 14.27
C LEU A 390 8.59 2.53 15.59
N LEU A 391 9.43 2.78 16.61
CA LEU A 391 9.27 2.11 17.90
C LEU A 391 8.01 2.55 18.65
N GLU A 392 7.71 3.85 18.63
CA GLU A 392 6.47 4.39 19.18
C GLU A 392 5.25 3.76 18.48
N ALA A 393 5.26 3.70 17.13
CA ALA A 393 4.20 3.07 16.37
C ALA A 393 4.02 1.59 16.71
N VAL A 394 5.10 0.86 16.90
CA VAL A 394 5.05 -0.53 17.35
C VAL A 394 4.45 -0.65 18.76
N TYR A 395 4.77 0.25 19.67
CA TYR A 395 4.16 0.26 21.00
C TYR A 395 2.65 0.59 20.96
N GLU A 396 2.24 1.51 20.10
CA GLU A 396 0.81 1.76 19.88
C GLU A 396 0.09 0.54 19.26
N MET A 397 0.73 -0.15 18.32
CA MET A 397 0.20 -1.40 17.76
C MET A 397 0.06 -2.51 18.82
N GLU A 398 1.01 -2.61 19.77
CA GLU A 398 0.94 -3.59 20.88
C GLU A 398 -0.25 -3.33 21.81
N LYS A 399 -0.70 -2.08 21.93
CA LYS A 399 -1.85 -1.69 22.75
C LYS A 399 -3.19 -1.87 22.02
N ASP A 400 -3.18 -1.85 20.69
CA ASP A 400 -4.39 -1.91 19.89
C ASP A 400 -4.81 -3.37 19.63
N GLU A 401 -5.85 -3.81 20.33
CA GLU A 401 -6.35 -5.17 20.21
C GLU A 401 -6.94 -5.45 18.83
N LEU A 402 -7.63 -4.46 18.20
CA LEU A 402 -8.22 -4.63 16.86
C LEU A 402 -7.14 -4.92 15.82
N VAL A 403 -6.07 -4.12 15.79
CA VAL A 403 -4.97 -4.31 14.83
C VAL A 403 -4.32 -5.70 15.01
N LYS A 404 -4.10 -6.13 16.26
CA LYS A 404 -3.56 -7.47 16.55
C LYS A 404 -4.50 -8.59 16.14
N GLU A 405 -5.80 -8.43 16.34
CA GLU A 405 -6.83 -9.40 15.95
C GLU A 405 -6.91 -9.57 14.43
N VAL A 406 -6.88 -8.46 13.69
CA VAL A 406 -6.85 -8.45 12.22
C VAL A 406 -5.68 -9.26 11.69
N LEU A 407 -4.47 -9.00 12.19
CA LEU A 407 -3.27 -9.71 11.76
C LEU A 407 -3.23 -11.17 12.23
N GLY A 408 -3.92 -11.47 13.30
CA GLY A 408 -3.84 -12.76 14.01
C GLY A 408 -2.54 -12.91 14.82
N THR A 409 -2.53 -13.91 15.71
CA THR A 409 -1.44 -14.10 16.68
C THR A 409 -0.08 -14.38 16.01
N HIS A 410 -0.07 -15.16 14.93
CA HIS A 410 1.17 -15.48 14.21
C HIS A 410 1.80 -14.24 13.62
N THR A 411 1.06 -13.54 12.75
CA THR A 411 1.58 -12.39 12.01
C THR A 411 1.92 -11.23 12.93
N SER A 412 1.05 -10.89 13.88
CA SER A 412 1.30 -9.77 14.80
C SER A 412 2.58 -9.96 15.61
N ARG A 413 2.83 -11.15 16.17
CA ARG A 413 4.07 -11.45 16.92
C ARG A 413 5.32 -11.35 16.05
N ARG A 414 5.27 -11.92 14.83
CA ARG A 414 6.39 -11.88 13.88
C ARG A 414 6.69 -10.46 13.44
N TYR A 415 5.65 -9.72 13.09
CA TYR A 415 5.75 -8.34 12.63
C TYR A 415 6.34 -7.42 13.71
N ILE A 416 5.76 -7.41 14.91
CA ILE A 416 6.25 -6.64 16.06
C ILE A 416 7.73 -6.94 16.36
N LYS A 417 8.08 -8.24 16.39
CA LYS A 417 9.47 -8.64 16.64
C LYS A 417 10.43 -8.10 15.58
N ALA A 418 10.05 -8.21 14.30
CA ALA A 418 10.89 -7.73 13.20
C ALA A 418 11.04 -6.20 13.22
N LYS A 419 9.96 -5.45 13.48
CA LYS A 419 10.00 -3.98 13.53
C LYS A 419 10.78 -3.45 14.75
N LYS A 420 10.70 -4.11 15.91
CA LYS A 420 11.58 -3.81 17.05
C LYS A 420 13.06 -4.09 16.74
N LYS A 421 13.34 -5.16 16.00
CA LYS A 421 14.71 -5.47 15.55
C LYS A 421 15.23 -4.40 14.58
N GLU A 422 14.43 -4.01 13.57
CA GLU A 422 14.76 -2.95 12.61
C GLU A 422 15.11 -1.64 13.35
N TRP A 423 14.27 -1.23 14.29
CA TRP A 423 14.54 -0.05 15.10
C TRP A 423 15.84 -0.18 15.91
N ALA A 424 16.07 -1.32 16.58
CA ALA A 424 17.27 -1.55 17.38
C ALA A 424 18.56 -1.54 16.53
N GLU A 425 18.50 -1.98 15.30
CA GLU A 425 19.62 -1.91 14.35
C GLU A 425 19.86 -0.47 13.89
N TYR A 426 18.80 0.26 13.54
CA TYR A 426 18.89 1.65 13.13
C TYR A 426 19.39 2.56 14.23
N SER A 427 18.86 2.44 15.45
CA SER A 427 19.19 3.33 16.57
C SER A 427 20.66 3.24 17.05
N ARG A 428 21.40 2.24 16.58
CA ARG A 428 22.84 2.07 16.84
C ARG A 428 23.72 2.66 15.75
N GLN A 429 23.12 3.13 14.64
CA GLN A 429 23.90 3.71 13.54
C GLN A 429 24.29 5.14 13.89
N VAL A 430 25.55 5.48 13.69
CA VAL A 430 26.02 6.86 13.78
C VAL A 430 25.80 7.54 12.44
N SER A 431 24.94 8.55 12.42
CA SER A 431 24.59 9.28 11.19
C SER A 431 25.64 10.35 10.84
N GLY A 432 25.72 10.73 9.55
CA GLY A 432 26.55 11.85 9.12
C GLY A 432 26.20 13.15 9.86
N TRP A 433 24.91 13.39 10.15
CA TRP A 433 24.45 14.55 10.91
C TRP A 433 25.03 14.57 12.33
N GLU A 434 25.11 13.44 13.02
CA GLU A 434 25.72 13.34 14.36
C GLU A 434 27.22 13.65 14.32
N LEU A 435 27.93 13.13 13.31
CA LEU A 435 29.34 13.43 13.10
C LEU A 435 29.54 14.93 12.85
N ASP A 436 28.73 15.54 11.97
CA ASP A 436 28.80 16.97 11.65
C ASP A 436 28.50 17.86 12.87
N GLN A 437 27.56 17.44 13.74
CA GLN A 437 27.18 18.22 14.91
C GLN A 437 28.11 18.07 16.10
N TYR A 438 28.62 16.86 16.32
CA TYR A 438 29.23 16.52 17.59
C TYR A 438 30.75 16.28 17.53
N LEU A 439 31.28 15.77 16.40
CA LEU A 439 32.69 15.32 16.32
C LEU A 439 33.71 16.40 16.68
N TYR A 440 33.42 17.66 16.35
CA TYR A 440 34.32 18.79 16.71
C TYR A 440 33.95 19.55 17.98
N ARG A 441 32.77 19.24 18.56
CA ARG A 441 32.26 20.01 19.70
C ARG A 441 32.48 19.32 21.03
N ILE A 442 32.59 18.04 21.00
CA ILE A 442 32.80 17.15 22.13
C ILE A 442 34.01 16.26 21.80
#